data_20cf210380a3c7bc9c99760a31b48972
#
_entry.id   20cf210380a3c7bc9c99760a31b48972
#
_cell.length_a   1.000
_cell.length_b   1.000
_cell.length_c   1.000
_cell.angle_alpha   90.00
_cell.angle_beta   90.00
_cell.angle_gamma   90.00
#
_symmetry.space_group_name_H-M   'P 1'
#
loop_
_entity.id
_entity.type
_entity.pdbx_description
1 polymer ?
#
loop_
_entity_poly.entity_id
_entity_poly.type
_entity_poly.pdbx_seq_one_letter_code
_entity_poly.pdbx_strand_id
1 'polypeptide(L)'
;MKKVFLIINGLWILSLVSCAQQKIATPDASVSIPVAFPGAEGFGKYTTGGREGKVYIVTNLNDDGEGSFRKAATANVPRIIVFAVSGTIHLNSSISIKSNATIAGQTAPGDGICIADKSVILGGDNIILRYIRFRLGDKLQRQAGMVDGSGGEDAFGGGGRKNIIIDHCTFSWSNDECFSVYNGDSTTLQWNIISEPLNYSYHFETGDKDWEHHGFGGIWGGKHLSAHHNLFAHCNNRNPRFNGNRQGIQEFVDYTNNVIYNWGGNNIYAGEGGYYNITNNYFKYGPSTNKNVRSRIVNPGKTETIGFGKWYVNGNVVDEAKDVSKNNWLGIVMGNGGTEEDKKYAVIDKPHTAEPMNTQTAEAAFESVLNHAGASYKRDTLDERIVNDVKNRTGFIIDVQGRYPHHSPFEMTVNAWPTLKSLPAPADADKDGMPDDWEKKNGLNPADATDAATYKLSKGYTNIEVYLNSLLK
;
A
#
# COMPACT_ATOMS: atom_id res chain seq x y z
N MET A 1 -29.96 -75.24 71.31
CA MET A 1 -29.97 -74.14 70.39
C MET A 1 -28.53 -73.60 70.31
N LYS A 2 -27.72 -74.08 69.40
CA LYS A 2 -26.35 -73.65 69.21
C LYS A 2 -26.22 -73.11 67.79
N LYS A 3 -25.88 -71.88 67.65
CA LYS A 3 -25.60 -71.22 66.33
C LYS A 3 -24.15 -71.50 65.95
N VAL A 4 -23.99 -72.09 64.79
CA VAL A 4 -22.67 -72.30 64.14
C VAL A 4 -22.41 -71.04 63.29
N PHE A 5 -21.20 -70.40 63.47
CA PHE A 5 -20.67 -69.34 62.65
C PHE A 5 -19.75 -69.94 61.62
N LEU A 6 -20.05 -69.75 60.36
CA LEU A 6 -19.15 -70.09 59.21
C LEU A 6 -18.28 -68.86 58.88
N ILE A 7 -16.96 -69.03 58.99
CA ILE A 7 -16.01 -68.00 58.58
C ILE A 7 -15.60 -68.30 57.13
N ILE A 8 -15.94 -67.38 56.20
CA ILE A 8 -15.47 -67.44 54.80
C ILE A 8 -14.28 -66.51 54.65
N ASN A 9 -13.06 -67.11 54.40
CA ASN A 9 -11.84 -66.38 54.03
C ASN A 9 -11.94 -65.94 52.57
N GLY A 10 -12.10 -64.66 52.34
CA GLY A 10 -12.03 -64.08 51.01
C GLY A 10 -10.60 -63.65 50.64
N LEU A 11 -10.07 -64.28 49.62
CA LEU A 11 -8.75 -63.96 49.01
C LEU A 11 -8.91 -62.68 48.15
N TRP A 12 -8.29 -61.58 48.54
CA TRP A 12 -8.23 -60.36 47.76
C TRP A 12 -7.06 -60.44 46.80
N ILE A 13 -7.33 -60.57 45.49
CA ILE A 13 -6.33 -60.41 44.42
C ILE A 13 -6.21 -58.91 44.11
N LEU A 14 -5.09 -58.32 44.50
CA LEU A 14 -4.74 -56.95 44.08
C LEU A 14 -4.28 -57.02 42.63
N SER A 15 -5.09 -56.61 41.70
CA SER A 15 -4.68 -56.29 40.33
C SER A 15 -4.04 -54.94 40.29
N LEU A 16 -2.72 -54.87 40.11
CA LEU A 16 -1.96 -53.64 39.80
C LEU A 16 -2.32 -53.20 38.39
N VAL A 17 -3.19 -52.18 38.27
CA VAL A 17 -3.39 -51.48 37.02
C VAL A 17 -2.24 -50.50 36.86
N SER A 18 -1.30 -50.84 35.98
CA SER A 18 -0.24 -49.95 35.51
C SER A 18 -0.86 -48.86 34.66
N CYS A 19 -1.06 -47.67 35.22
CA CYS A 19 -1.37 -46.47 34.48
C CYS A 19 -0.17 -46.05 33.66
N ALA A 20 -0.13 -46.46 32.38
CA ALA A 20 0.78 -45.87 31.43
C ALA A 20 0.36 -44.37 31.25
N GLN A 21 1.12 -43.46 31.83
CA GLN A 21 0.99 -42.03 31.52
C GLN A 21 1.34 -41.86 30.05
N GLN A 22 0.31 -41.71 29.20
CA GLN A 22 0.51 -41.11 27.89
C GLN A 22 1.11 -39.71 28.11
N LYS A 23 2.38 -39.51 27.73
CA LYS A 23 2.93 -38.19 27.53
C LYS A 23 2.06 -37.49 26.49
N ILE A 24 1.20 -36.58 26.95
CA ILE A 24 0.58 -35.58 26.06
C ILE A 24 1.76 -34.84 25.45
N ALA A 25 1.97 -35.06 24.15
CA ALA A 25 2.93 -34.26 23.38
C ALA A 25 2.53 -32.79 23.58
N THR A 26 3.40 -32.03 24.21
CA THR A 26 3.28 -30.57 24.22
C THR A 26 3.13 -30.15 22.76
N PRO A 27 2.16 -29.30 22.40
CA PRO A 27 2.07 -28.76 21.05
C PRO A 27 3.43 -28.18 20.70
N ASP A 28 3.98 -28.62 19.59
CA ASP A 28 5.24 -28.13 19.04
C ASP A 28 5.20 -26.61 18.98
N ALA A 29 6.28 -25.96 19.38
CA ALA A 29 6.36 -24.51 19.48
C ALA A 29 5.72 -23.89 18.23
N SER A 30 4.65 -23.14 18.41
CA SER A 30 3.80 -22.53 17.40
C SER A 30 4.59 -22.17 16.14
N VAL A 31 4.34 -22.87 15.04
CA VAL A 31 4.81 -22.41 13.72
C VAL A 31 4.19 -21.05 13.53
N SER A 32 4.96 -20.00 13.76
CA SER A 32 4.49 -18.62 13.55
C SER A 32 4.16 -18.49 12.07
N ILE A 33 2.93 -18.08 11.76
CA ILE A 33 2.53 -17.79 10.37
C ILE A 33 3.52 -16.77 9.82
N PRO A 34 4.24 -17.08 8.73
CA PRO A 34 5.20 -16.15 8.18
C PRO A 34 4.48 -14.92 7.65
N VAL A 35 5.07 -13.74 7.86
CA VAL A 35 4.58 -12.50 7.25
C VAL A 35 4.76 -12.55 5.72
N ALA A 36 4.14 -11.63 4.99
CA ALA A 36 4.19 -11.58 3.52
C ALA A 36 5.63 -11.61 2.97
N PHE A 37 6.51 -10.85 3.61
CA PHE A 37 7.95 -10.78 3.37
C PHE A 37 8.64 -10.15 4.60
N PRO A 38 9.95 -10.28 4.78
CA PRO A 38 10.66 -9.58 5.85
C PRO A 38 10.45 -8.06 5.77
N GLY A 39 9.94 -7.45 6.84
CA GLY A 39 9.56 -6.03 6.88
C GLY A 39 8.10 -5.74 6.52
N ALA A 40 7.28 -6.75 6.28
CA ALA A 40 5.83 -6.56 6.19
C ALA A 40 5.23 -6.32 7.58
N GLU A 41 4.49 -5.22 7.75
CA GLU A 41 3.92 -4.78 9.02
C GLU A 41 2.42 -4.50 8.93
N GLY A 42 1.78 -4.19 10.05
CA GLY A 42 0.38 -3.79 10.10
C GLY A 42 -0.62 -4.90 9.76
N PHE A 43 -1.86 -4.51 9.48
CA PHE A 43 -2.98 -5.45 9.30
C PHE A 43 -2.84 -6.35 8.07
N GLY A 44 -2.13 -5.92 7.01
CA GLY A 44 -1.89 -6.70 5.80
C GLY A 44 -0.68 -7.63 5.87
N LYS A 45 0.05 -7.68 6.98
CA LYS A 45 1.34 -8.39 7.09
C LYS A 45 1.29 -9.90 6.82
N TYR A 46 0.13 -10.52 6.96
CA TYR A 46 -0.05 -11.96 6.73
C TYR A 46 -0.60 -12.30 5.34
N THR A 47 -0.65 -11.31 4.43
CA THR A 47 -1.00 -11.55 3.03
C THR A 47 -0.05 -12.56 2.41
N THR A 48 -0.58 -13.60 1.79
CA THR A 48 0.24 -14.67 1.18
C THR A 48 0.51 -14.45 -0.30
N GLY A 49 -0.28 -13.58 -0.95
CA GLY A 49 -0.14 -13.29 -2.38
C GLY A 49 -0.26 -14.54 -3.24
N GLY A 50 0.72 -14.72 -4.11
CA GLY A 50 0.82 -15.87 -5.01
C GLY A 50 1.65 -17.04 -4.51
N ARG A 51 1.90 -17.15 -3.20
CA ARG A 51 2.71 -18.24 -2.61
C ARG A 51 2.29 -19.60 -3.13
N GLU A 52 3.26 -20.47 -3.47
CA GLU A 52 3.07 -21.78 -4.09
C GLU A 52 2.39 -21.74 -5.47
N GLY A 53 2.12 -20.56 -6.01
CA GLY A 53 1.49 -20.38 -7.31
C GLY A 53 2.47 -20.49 -8.48
N LYS A 54 1.92 -20.42 -9.68
CA LYS A 54 2.71 -20.42 -10.92
C LYS A 54 3.53 -19.13 -11.05
N VAL A 55 4.77 -19.25 -11.49
CA VAL A 55 5.59 -18.09 -11.85
C VAL A 55 5.24 -17.60 -13.25
N TYR A 56 5.06 -16.29 -13.41
CA TYR A 56 4.87 -15.59 -14.67
C TYR A 56 6.02 -14.60 -14.85
N ILE A 57 6.77 -14.75 -15.93
CA ILE A 57 7.89 -13.87 -16.26
C ILE A 57 7.41 -12.86 -17.31
N VAL A 58 7.44 -11.58 -16.95
CA VAL A 58 7.17 -10.48 -17.90
C VAL A 58 8.44 -10.23 -18.70
N THR A 59 8.37 -10.51 -20.01
CA THR A 59 9.54 -10.50 -20.90
C THR A 59 9.52 -9.35 -21.92
N ASN A 60 8.42 -8.60 -21.98
CA ASN A 60 8.28 -7.46 -22.90
C ASN A 60 7.41 -6.35 -22.29
N LEU A 61 7.44 -5.18 -22.94
CA LEU A 61 6.68 -3.98 -22.52
C LEU A 61 5.37 -3.79 -23.29
N ASN A 62 4.92 -4.80 -24.01
CA ASN A 62 3.66 -4.73 -24.74
C ASN A 62 2.48 -4.68 -23.76
N ASP A 63 1.41 -3.98 -24.17
CA ASP A 63 0.18 -3.91 -23.39
C ASP A 63 -0.45 -5.30 -23.19
N ASP A 64 -0.44 -6.16 -24.22
CA ASP A 64 -1.07 -7.48 -24.19
C ASP A 64 -0.22 -8.55 -24.90
N GLY A 65 -0.70 -9.80 -24.84
CA GLY A 65 -0.08 -10.96 -25.49
C GLY A 65 0.84 -11.74 -24.54
N GLU A 66 1.58 -12.69 -25.14
CA GLU A 66 2.51 -13.56 -24.39
C GLU A 66 3.66 -12.74 -23.78
N GLY A 67 4.01 -13.02 -22.53
CA GLY A 67 5.05 -12.31 -21.81
C GLY A 67 4.70 -10.89 -21.38
N SER A 68 3.45 -10.41 -21.56
CA SER A 68 3.01 -9.10 -21.10
C SER A 68 2.60 -9.12 -19.62
N PHE A 69 2.69 -7.96 -18.98
CA PHE A 69 2.19 -7.77 -17.61
C PHE A 69 0.69 -8.03 -17.51
N ARG A 70 -0.11 -7.59 -18.49
CA ARG A 70 -1.57 -7.81 -18.54
C ARG A 70 -1.90 -9.30 -18.43
N LYS A 71 -1.27 -10.14 -19.25
CA LYS A 71 -1.51 -11.58 -19.23
C LYS A 71 -1.24 -12.21 -17.86
N ALA A 72 -0.15 -11.80 -17.23
CA ALA A 72 0.21 -12.25 -15.89
C ALA A 72 -0.74 -11.73 -14.80
N ALA A 73 -1.07 -10.44 -14.82
CA ALA A 73 -1.91 -9.79 -13.82
C ALA A 73 -3.37 -10.26 -13.84
N THR A 74 -3.89 -10.61 -15.03
CA THR A 74 -5.28 -11.04 -15.21
C THR A 74 -5.48 -12.55 -15.16
N ALA A 75 -4.42 -13.36 -15.01
CA ALA A 75 -4.52 -14.80 -14.83
C ALA A 75 -5.33 -15.15 -13.57
N ASN A 76 -6.23 -16.11 -13.68
CA ASN A 76 -7.14 -16.50 -12.60
C ASN A 76 -6.62 -17.74 -11.82
N VAL A 77 -5.33 -17.72 -11.47
CA VAL A 77 -4.65 -18.74 -10.67
C VAL A 77 -3.72 -18.06 -9.67
N PRO A 78 -3.36 -18.69 -8.54
CA PRO A 78 -2.29 -18.18 -7.68
C PRO A 78 -0.99 -18.03 -8.47
N ARG A 79 -0.31 -16.87 -8.32
CA ARG A 79 0.86 -16.58 -9.14
C ARG A 79 1.82 -15.56 -8.55
N ILE A 80 3.08 -15.77 -8.86
CA ILE A 80 4.16 -14.82 -8.61
C ILE A 80 4.58 -14.23 -9.96
N ILE A 81 4.58 -12.90 -10.06
CA ILE A 81 4.92 -12.17 -11.27
C ILE A 81 6.28 -11.52 -11.08
N VAL A 82 7.23 -11.92 -11.90
CA VAL A 82 8.60 -11.39 -11.96
C VAL A 82 8.85 -10.73 -13.31
N PHE A 83 9.87 -9.89 -13.42
CA PHE A 83 10.18 -9.12 -14.62
C PHE A 83 11.57 -9.46 -15.12
N ALA A 84 11.68 -9.81 -16.39
CA ALA A 84 12.93 -9.98 -17.13
C ALA A 84 13.23 -8.78 -18.04
N VAL A 85 12.51 -7.68 -17.89
CA VAL A 85 12.65 -6.43 -18.63
C VAL A 85 12.40 -5.25 -17.72
N SER A 86 13.06 -4.10 -17.99
CA SER A 86 12.72 -2.80 -17.40
C SER A 86 12.16 -1.86 -18.47
N GLY A 87 11.32 -0.91 -18.07
CA GLY A 87 10.77 0.09 -18.97
C GLY A 87 9.36 0.53 -18.61
N THR A 88 8.76 1.35 -19.47
CA THR A 88 7.37 1.80 -19.31
C THR A 88 6.45 0.96 -20.18
N ILE A 89 5.41 0.40 -19.56
CA ILE A 89 4.33 -0.33 -20.23
C ILE A 89 3.17 0.65 -20.44
N HIS A 90 2.88 0.98 -21.69
CA HIS A 90 1.80 1.88 -22.09
C HIS A 90 0.52 1.10 -22.33
N LEU A 91 -0.48 1.28 -21.48
CA LEU A 91 -1.74 0.55 -21.52
C LEU A 91 -2.76 1.22 -22.46
N ASN A 92 -3.50 0.43 -23.22
CA ASN A 92 -4.65 0.88 -24.03
C ASN A 92 -5.99 0.75 -23.28
N SER A 93 -6.03 -0.09 -22.25
CA SER A 93 -7.19 -0.28 -21.37
C SER A 93 -6.74 -0.61 -19.95
N SER A 94 -7.58 -0.37 -18.95
CA SER A 94 -7.29 -0.64 -17.56
C SER A 94 -7.01 -2.13 -17.30
N ILE A 95 -6.18 -2.42 -16.30
CA ILE A 95 -5.87 -3.79 -15.85
C ILE A 95 -6.54 -4.03 -14.50
N SER A 96 -7.27 -5.15 -14.37
CA SER A 96 -7.81 -5.62 -13.10
C SER A 96 -7.01 -6.81 -12.61
N ILE A 97 -6.17 -6.61 -11.56
CA ILE A 97 -5.35 -7.65 -10.95
C ILE A 97 -6.25 -8.66 -10.24
N LYS A 98 -6.18 -9.93 -10.64
CA LYS A 98 -6.97 -11.00 -10.03
C LYS A 98 -6.37 -11.44 -8.69
N SER A 99 -7.18 -12.14 -7.86
CA SER A 99 -6.79 -12.64 -6.54
C SER A 99 -5.53 -13.51 -6.55
N ASN A 100 -4.89 -13.64 -5.39
CA ASN A 100 -3.74 -14.51 -5.13
C ASN A 100 -2.54 -14.18 -6.03
N ALA A 101 -2.10 -12.93 -5.99
CA ALA A 101 -0.97 -12.45 -6.78
C ALA A 101 0.14 -11.85 -5.92
N THR A 102 1.39 -12.21 -6.21
CA THR A 102 2.58 -11.46 -5.80
C THR A 102 3.21 -10.82 -7.03
N ILE A 103 3.36 -9.49 -7.01
CA ILE A 103 3.96 -8.71 -8.10
C ILE A 103 5.27 -8.13 -7.58
N ALA A 104 6.38 -8.65 -8.10
CA ALA A 104 7.73 -8.39 -7.58
C ALA A 104 8.53 -7.48 -8.54
N GLY A 105 8.25 -6.18 -8.53
CA GLY A 105 8.92 -5.19 -9.40
C GLY A 105 10.42 -5.08 -9.18
N GLN A 106 10.93 -5.46 -8.01
CA GLN A 106 12.37 -5.49 -7.70
C GLN A 106 13.17 -6.48 -8.54
N THR A 107 12.51 -7.41 -9.25
CA THR A 107 13.20 -8.34 -10.15
C THR A 107 13.55 -7.74 -11.51
N ALA A 108 12.96 -6.61 -11.88
CA ALA A 108 13.20 -5.96 -13.16
C ALA A 108 14.68 -5.57 -13.34
N PRO A 109 15.35 -6.05 -14.39
CA PRO A 109 16.79 -5.82 -14.58
C PRO A 109 17.05 -4.39 -15.08
N GLY A 110 17.65 -3.54 -14.26
CA GLY A 110 17.94 -2.15 -14.60
C GLY A 110 17.13 -1.15 -13.78
N ASP A 111 16.37 -0.27 -14.44
CA ASP A 111 15.74 0.88 -13.78
C ASP A 111 14.30 0.60 -13.29
N GLY A 112 13.80 -0.64 -13.44
CA GLY A 112 12.49 -1.05 -12.93
C GLY A 112 11.34 -0.84 -13.92
N ILE A 113 10.11 -0.97 -13.44
CA ILE A 113 8.87 -0.93 -14.24
C ILE A 113 8.03 0.29 -13.90
N CYS A 114 7.48 0.91 -14.95
CA CYS A 114 6.40 1.90 -14.87
C CYS A 114 5.20 1.43 -15.69
N ILE A 115 3.99 1.59 -15.16
CA ILE A 115 2.72 1.36 -15.87
C ILE A 115 2.10 2.72 -16.15
N ALA A 116 1.72 2.98 -17.40
CA ALA A 116 1.25 4.29 -17.88
C ALA A 116 -0.05 4.21 -18.67
N ASP A 117 -0.68 5.36 -18.88
CA ASP A 117 -1.80 5.69 -19.77
C ASP A 117 -3.18 5.20 -19.29
N LYS A 118 -3.28 4.12 -18.52
CA LYS A 118 -4.56 3.60 -17.96
C LYS A 118 -4.40 3.08 -16.55
N SER A 119 -5.50 3.09 -15.82
CA SER A 119 -5.60 2.63 -14.42
C SER A 119 -5.23 1.17 -14.25
N VAL A 120 -4.61 0.85 -13.12
CA VAL A 120 -4.51 -0.52 -12.62
C VAL A 120 -5.35 -0.68 -11.37
N ILE A 121 -6.18 -1.71 -11.33
CA ILE A 121 -7.22 -1.88 -10.32
C ILE A 121 -6.98 -3.16 -9.52
N LEU A 122 -7.13 -3.10 -8.20
CA LEU A 122 -7.24 -4.28 -7.33
C LEU A 122 -8.56 -4.98 -7.62
N GLY A 123 -8.55 -5.95 -8.53
CA GLY A 123 -9.74 -6.72 -8.92
C GLY A 123 -10.01 -7.94 -8.05
N GLY A 124 -9.09 -8.30 -7.15
CA GLY A 124 -9.17 -9.45 -6.28
C GLY A 124 -8.56 -9.25 -4.90
N ASP A 125 -8.64 -10.28 -4.08
CA ASP A 125 -8.09 -10.35 -2.73
C ASP A 125 -6.72 -11.03 -2.72
N ASN A 126 -6.01 -10.93 -1.59
CA ASN A 126 -4.75 -11.60 -1.34
C ASN A 126 -3.66 -11.20 -2.36
N ILE A 127 -3.30 -9.91 -2.34
CA ILE A 127 -2.34 -9.32 -3.29
C ILE A 127 -1.16 -8.69 -2.54
N ILE A 128 0.04 -9.06 -2.95
CA ILE A 128 1.32 -8.42 -2.60
C ILE A 128 1.81 -7.66 -3.83
N LEU A 129 2.03 -6.36 -3.69
CA LEU A 129 2.54 -5.50 -4.77
C LEU A 129 3.75 -4.72 -4.28
N ARG A 130 4.90 -4.86 -4.97
CA ARG A 130 6.15 -4.25 -4.55
C ARG A 130 6.94 -3.63 -5.70
N TYR A 131 7.52 -2.45 -5.49
CA TYR A 131 8.50 -1.76 -6.35
C TYR A 131 8.03 -1.50 -7.78
N ILE A 132 6.76 -1.16 -7.98
CA ILE A 132 6.19 -0.75 -9.27
C ILE A 132 5.84 0.74 -9.23
N ARG A 133 5.98 1.42 -10.37
CA ARG A 133 5.49 2.79 -10.57
C ARG A 133 4.23 2.78 -11.41
N PHE A 134 3.22 3.55 -11.00
CA PHE A 134 1.97 3.77 -11.72
C PHE A 134 1.86 5.27 -12.02
N ARG A 135 1.99 5.64 -13.29
CA ARG A 135 1.96 7.03 -13.76
C ARG A 135 1.00 7.16 -14.90
N LEU A 136 -0.26 7.48 -14.56
CA LEU A 136 -1.37 7.48 -15.51
C LEU A 136 -1.09 8.44 -16.69
N GLY A 137 -0.92 9.73 -16.41
CA GLY A 137 -0.87 10.77 -17.44
C GLY A 137 -2.23 11.05 -18.06
N ASP A 138 -2.30 12.05 -18.94
CA ASP A 138 -3.57 12.56 -19.48
C ASP A 138 -3.86 12.16 -20.92
N LYS A 139 -3.08 11.27 -21.53
CA LYS A 139 -3.17 10.90 -22.95
C LYS A 139 -4.57 10.49 -23.38
N LEU A 140 -5.13 9.52 -22.70
CA LEU A 140 -6.42 8.94 -23.08
C LEU A 140 -7.60 9.74 -22.49
N GLN A 141 -7.38 10.41 -21.39
CA GLN A 141 -8.37 11.29 -20.75
C GLN A 141 -8.71 12.52 -21.62
N ARG A 142 -7.72 13.09 -22.30
CA ARG A 142 -7.94 14.18 -23.28
C ARG A 142 -8.89 13.80 -24.41
N GLN A 143 -8.85 12.53 -24.83
CA GLN A 143 -9.61 12.04 -25.97
C GLN A 143 -11.10 11.92 -25.68
N ALA A 144 -11.48 11.78 -24.41
CA ALA A 144 -12.87 11.64 -24.01
C ALA A 144 -13.70 12.92 -24.21
N GLY A 145 -13.06 14.10 -24.15
CA GLY A 145 -13.75 15.39 -24.20
C GLY A 145 -14.57 15.68 -22.94
N MET A 146 -15.36 16.74 -22.93
CA MET A 146 -16.25 17.14 -21.82
C MET A 146 -17.50 16.26 -21.77
N VAL A 147 -17.33 15.01 -21.41
CA VAL A 147 -18.40 14.01 -21.25
C VAL A 147 -18.44 13.60 -19.79
N ASP A 148 -19.63 13.47 -19.23
CA ASP A 148 -19.84 13.10 -17.82
C ASP A 148 -18.99 11.89 -17.40
N GLY A 149 -18.24 12.05 -16.32
CA GLY A 149 -17.30 11.07 -15.78
C GLY A 149 -15.98 10.95 -16.56
N SER A 150 -15.71 11.80 -17.57
CA SER A 150 -14.42 11.78 -18.25
C SER A 150 -13.29 12.21 -17.29
N GLY A 151 -12.10 11.58 -17.42
CA GLY A 151 -10.94 11.85 -16.58
C GLY A 151 -11.07 11.39 -15.13
N GLY A 152 -12.11 10.66 -14.73
CA GLY A 152 -12.28 10.07 -13.41
C GLY A 152 -11.44 8.80 -13.22
N GLU A 153 -10.20 8.76 -13.73
CA GLU A 153 -9.33 7.60 -13.61
C GLU A 153 -8.25 7.80 -12.55
N ASP A 154 -8.24 6.90 -11.54
CA ASP A 154 -7.15 6.76 -10.61
C ASP A 154 -5.91 6.17 -11.30
N ALA A 155 -4.71 6.53 -10.87
CA ALA A 155 -3.52 5.83 -11.35
C ALA A 155 -3.51 4.37 -10.86
N PHE A 156 -3.92 4.17 -9.61
CA PHE A 156 -4.09 2.84 -9.00
C PHE A 156 -5.16 2.87 -7.92
N GLY A 157 -6.04 1.87 -7.90
CA GLY A 157 -7.08 1.84 -6.88
C GLY A 157 -7.81 0.51 -6.74
N GLY A 158 -8.76 0.49 -5.79
CA GLY A 158 -9.68 -0.62 -5.60
C GLY A 158 -10.39 -0.60 -4.26
N GLY A 159 -11.68 -0.89 -4.27
CA GLY A 159 -12.51 -0.97 -3.07
C GLY A 159 -12.90 -2.38 -2.68
N GLY A 160 -13.14 -2.62 -1.37
CA GLY A 160 -13.74 -3.85 -0.86
C GLY A 160 -12.81 -5.07 -0.87
N ARG A 161 -11.49 -4.91 -0.99
CA ARG A 161 -10.53 -6.02 -1.07
C ARG A 161 -9.92 -6.37 0.27
N LYS A 162 -9.50 -7.63 0.43
CA LYS A 162 -8.95 -8.17 1.69
C LYS A 162 -7.57 -8.75 1.49
N ASN A 163 -6.77 -8.72 2.56
CA ASN A 163 -5.39 -9.21 2.56
C ASN A 163 -4.58 -8.55 1.45
N ILE A 164 -4.37 -7.26 1.59
CA ILE A 164 -3.62 -6.45 0.63
C ILE A 164 -2.39 -5.87 1.31
N ILE A 165 -1.23 -5.99 0.68
CA ILE A 165 -0.05 -5.23 1.08
C ILE A 165 0.61 -4.59 -0.15
N ILE A 166 0.78 -3.27 -0.10
CA ILE A 166 1.39 -2.47 -1.16
C ILE A 166 2.60 -1.77 -0.56
N ASP A 167 3.76 -2.11 -1.07
CA ASP A 167 5.05 -1.80 -0.47
C ASP A 167 6.02 -1.20 -1.49
N HIS A 168 6.64 -0.07 -1.16
CA HIS A 168 7.64 0.60 -1.99
C HIS A 168 7.18 0.85 -3.45
N CYS A 169 5.95 1.29 -3.64
CA CYS A 169 5.43 1.67 -4.95
C CYS A 169 5.33 3.19 -5.10
N THR A 170 5.28 3.67 -6.35
CA THR A 170 5.06 5.09 -6.66
C THR A 170 3.79 5.26 -7.48
N PHE A 171 2.97 6.27 -7.12
CA PHE A 171 1.70 6.59 -7.78
C PHE A 171 1.68 8.09 -8.14
N SER A 172 1.46 8.40 -9.41
CA SER A 172 1.54 9.79 -9.88
C SER A 172 0.66 10.04 -11.11
N TRP A 173 0.38 11.33 -11.35
CA TRP A 173 -0.18 11.85 -12.59
C TRP A 173 -1.57 11.32 -12.94
N SER A 174 -2.37 11.05 -11.91
CA SER A 174 -3.80 10.73 -12.07
C SER A 174 -4.60 11.98 -12.45
N ASN A 175 -5.75 11.78 -13.05
CA ASN A 175 -6.72 12.83 -13.29
C ASN A 175 -7.72 12.94 -12.14
N ASP A 176 -8.00 11.83 -11.44
CA ASP A 176 -8.70 11.80 -10.16
C ASP A 176 -7.70 11.47 -9.03
N GLU A 177 -7.77 10.36 -8.32
CA GLU A 177 -6.80 10.04 -7.27
C GLU A 177 -5.55 9.30 -7.79
N CYS A 178 -4.40 9.60 -7.20
CA CYS A 178 -3.21 8.80 -7.49
C CYS A 178 -3.33 7.37 -6.95
N PHE A 179 -3.86 7.21 -5.73
CA PHE A 179 -3.85 5.93 -5.04
C PHE A 179 -5.01 5.79 -4.04
N SER A 180 -6.04 5.05 -4.41
CA SER A 180 -7.23 4.85 -3.57
C SER A 180 -7.45 3.38 -3.19
N VAL A 181 -7.44 3.06 -1.88
CA VAL A 181 -7.77 1.74 -1.33
C VAL A 181 -8.69 1.91 -0.12
N TYR A 182 -9.92 1.44 -0.25
CA TYR A 182 -10.94 1.65 0.79
C TYR A 182 -11.96 0.49 0.84
N ASN A 183 -12.79 0.47 1.90
CA ASN A 183 -13.83 -0.54 2.16
C ASN A 183 -13.32 -1.99 2.24
N GLY A 184 -12.02 -2.18 2.30
CA GLY A 184 -11.41 -3.50 2.44
C GLY A 184 -11.24 -3.95 3.88
N ASP A 185 -10.43 -4.98 4.05
CA ASP A 185 -10.01 -5.49 5.36
C ASP A 185 -8.59 -6.03 5.29
N SER A 186 -7.86 -6.00 6.41
CA SER A 186 -6.49 -6.54 6.50
C SER A 186 -5.56 -5.97 5.43
N THR A 187 -5.48 -4.63 5.39
CA THR A 187 -4.70 -3.88 4.39
C THR A 187 -3.50 -3.19 5.03
N THR A 188 -2.36 -3.24 4.36
CA THR A 188 -1.19 -2.40 4.68
C THR A 188 -0.71 -1.64 3.46
N LEU A 189 -0.52 -0.32 3.63
CA LEU A 189 0.08 0.58 2.65
C LEU A 189 1.36 1.14 3.27
N GLN A 190 2.53 0.70 2.82
CA GLN A 190 3.79 1.05 3.44
C GLN A 190 4.85 1.50 2.42
N TRP A 191 5.64 2.49 2.79
CA TRP A 191 6.78 2.98 2.05
C TRP A 191 6.47 3.42 0.61
N ASN A 192 5.29 3.94 0.33
CA ASN A 192 4.90 4.40 -1.01
C ASN A 192 5.15 5.90 -1.20
N ILE A 193 5.31 6.33 -2.45
CA ILE A 193 5.24 7.74 -2.86
C ILE A 193 3.92 7.96 -3.60
N ILE A 194 3.17 8.96 -3.17
CA ILE A 194 1.95 9.45 -3.82
C ILE A 194 2.22 10.91 -4.19
N SER A 195 2.31 11.22 -5.48
CA SER A 195 2.80 12.53 -5.87
C SER A 195 2.25 13.06 -7.19
N GLU A 196 2.11 14.37 -7.26
CA GLU A 196 1.78 15.08 -8.49
C GLU A 196 0.53 14.55 -9.22
N PRO A 197 -0.62 14.33 -8.54
CA PRO A 197 -1.88 14.23 -9.28
C PRO A 197 -2.08 15.49 -10.13
N LEU A 198 -2.68 15.34 -11.30
CA LEU A 198 -2.89 16.45 -12.23
C LEU A 198 -4.06 17.30 -11.75
N ASN A 199 -3.79 18.56 -11.36
CA ASN A 199 -4.77 19.39 -10.66
C ASN A 199 -5.82 19.99 -11.61
N TYR A 200 -5.41 20.64 -12.69
CA TYR A 200 -6.31 21.10 -13.75
C TYR A 200 -6.16 20.17 -14.94
N SER A 201 -6.86 19.06 -14.86
CA SER A 201 -6.74 17.93 -15.78
C SER A 201 -8.01 17.78 -16.63
N TYR A 202 -8.23 16.62 -17.19
CA TYR A 202 -9.40 16.36 -18.07
C TYR A 202 -10.53 15.66 -17.32
N HIS A 203 -10.71 15.97 -16.03
CA HIS A 203 -11.86 15.51 -15.26
C HIS A 203 -13.06 16.44 -15.51
N PHE A 204 -14.23 15.85 -15.77
CA PHE A 204 -15.46 16.55 -16.05
C PHE A 204 -16.68 15.79 -15.52
N GLU A 205 -17.57 16.50 -14.83
CA GLU A 205 -18.87 16.01 -14.41
C GLU A 205 -20.00 16.85 -15.03
N THR A 206 -21.18 16.23 -15.23
CA THR A 206 -22.33 16.94 -15.82
C THR A 206 -22.73 18.14 -14.94
N GLY A 207 -22.72 19.30 -15.55
CA GLY A 207 -23.03 20.57 -14.89
C GLY A 207 -21.84 21.48 -14.70
N ASP A 208 -20.62 20.97 -14.90
CA ASP A 208 -19.43 21.79 -14.91
C ASP A 208 -19.40 22.73 -16.12
N LYS A 209 -18.75 23.88 -15.93
CA LYS A 209 -18.57 24.88 -17.00
C LYS A 209 -17.22 24.74 -17.70
N ASP A 210 -16.28 24.05 -17.07
CA ASP A 210 -14.93 23.78 -17.52
C ASP A 210 -14.41 22.53 -16.82
N TRP A 211 -13.21 22.07 -17.16
CA TRP A 211 -12.54 20.99 -16.47
C TRP A 211 -12.37 21.27 -14.97
N GLU A 212 -12.58 20.28 -14.15
CA GLU A 212 -12.44 20.42 -12.71
C GLU A 212 -10.98 20.55 -12.25
N HIS A 213 -10.80 21.22 -11.12
CA HIS A 213 -9.52 21.25 -10.40
C HIS A 213 -9.51 20.16 -9.33
N HIS A 214 -8.88 19.02 -9.62
CA HIS A 214 -8.75 17.88 -8.72
C HIS A 214 -7.41 17.87 -7.97
N GLY A 215 -6.40 17.23 -8.53
CA GLY A 215 -5.10 17.12 -7.91
C GLY A 215 -5.11 16.28 -6.61
N PHE A 216 -5.78 15.12 -6.61
CA PHE A 216 -6.08 14.35 -5.41
C PHE A 216 -5.09 13.23 -5.15
N GLY A 217 -4.61 13.11 -3.89
CA GLY A 217 -3.70 12.05 -3.46
C GLY A 217 -4.39 10.69 -3.41
N GLY A 218 -5.39 10.51 -2.54
CA GLY A 218 -6.12 9.24 -2.48
C GLY A 218 -7.20 9.15 -1.41
N ILE A 219 -8.14 8.22 -1.61
CA ILE A 219 -9.12 7.80 -0.61
C ILE A 219 -8.61 6.50 0.03
N TRP A 220 -8.36 6.54 1.33
CA TRP A 220 -7.88 5.39 2.10
C TRP A 220 -8.88 5.03 3.20
N GLY A 221 -9.02 3.74 3.48
CA GLY A 221 -9.88 3.27 4.53
C GLY A 221 -10.22 1.78 4.44
N GLY A 222 -11.02 1.31 5.37
CA GLY A 222 -11.46 -0.07 5.45
C GLY A 222 -11.64 -0.51 6.89
N LYS A 223 -12.06 -1.74 7.07
CA LYS A 223 -12.30 -2.28 8.41
C LYS A 223 -11.02 -2.29 9.25
N HIS A 224 -9.89 -2.66 8.64
CA HIS A 224 -8.56 -2.62 9.26
C HIS A 224 -7.53 -2.21 8.20
N LEU A 225 -7.03 -1.00 8.28
CA LEU A 225 -5.99 -0.47 7.41
C LEU A 225 -4.84 0.11 8.23
N SER A 226 -3.61 -0.36 7.97
CA SER A 226 -2.38 0.27 8.44
C SER A 226 -1.73 1.03 7.29
N ALA A 227 -1.33 2.28 7.54
CA ALA A 227 -0.63 3.10 6.57
C ALA A 227 0.58 3.75 7.24
N HIS A 228 1.78 3.38 6.83
CA HIS A 228 2.99 3.90 7.46
C HIS A 228 4.13 4.16 6.49
N HIS A 229 4.95 5.14 6.83
CA HIS A 229 6.14 5.52 6.06
C HIS A 229 5.86 5.86 4.59
N ASN A 230 4.67 6.37 4.27
CA ASN A 230 4.35 6.85 2.94
C ASN A 230 4.68 8.34 2.81
N LEU A 231 4.99 8.77 1.60
CA LEU A 231 5.18 10.16 1.22
C LEU A 231 4.01 10.63 0.33
N PHE A 232 3.27 11.65 0.78
CA PHE A 232 2.42 12.45 -0.07
C PHE A 232 3.13 13.75 -0.44
N ALA A 233 3.22 14.08 -1.73
CA ALA A 233 3.90 15.28 -2.19
C ALA A 233 3.17 15.96 -3.37
N HIS A 234 2.95 17.27 -3.27
CA HIS A 234 2.33 18.09 -4.31
C HIS A 234 0.89 17.67 -4.67
N CYS A 235 0.14 17.10 -3.73
CA CYS A 235 -1.27 16.82 -3.92
C CYS A 235 -2.11 17.99 -3.40
N ASN A 236 -3.04 18.51 -4.23
CA ASN A 236 -3.89 19.61 -3.83
C ASN A 236 -4.77 19.23 -2.63
N ASN A 237 -5.30 18.01 -2.64
CA ASN A 237 -6.25 17.51 -1.66
C ASN A 237 -6.07 15.99 -1.44
N ARG A 238 -6.82 15.41 -0.49
CA ARG A 238 -6.84 13.96 -0.20
C ARG A 238 -5.45 13.38 0.14
N ASN A 239 -4.81 13.87 1.23
CA ASN A 239 -3.48 13.44 1.68
C ASN A 239 -3.49 12.63 3.02
N PRO A 240 -4.25 11.55 3.17
CA PRO A 240 -5.38 11.10 2.36
C PRO A 240 -6.73 11.70 2.79
N ARG A 241 -7.80 11.46 2.03
CA ARG A 241 -9.16 11.45 2.51
C ARG A 241 -9.45 10.09 3.13
N PHE A 242 -9.95 10.02 4.37
CA PHE A 242 -10.47 8.75 4.88
C PHE A 242 -11.90 8.51 4.41
N ASN A 243 -12.20 7.25 4.05
CA ASN A 243 -13.49 6.91 3.47
C ASN A 243 -14.65 7.07 4.47
N GLY A 244 -14.40 6.74 5.74
CA GLY A 244 -15.43 6.75 6.78
C GLY A 244 -16.41 5.59 6.67
N ASN A 245 -17.44 5.60 7.52
CA ASN A 245 -18.45 4.55 7.59
C ASN A 245 -19.54 4.69 6.52
N ARG A 246 -19.28 5.36 5.41
CA ARG A 246 -20.29 5.71 4.39
C ARG A 246 -20.97 4.51 3.75
N GLN A 247 -20.27 3.37 3.67
CA GLN A 247 -20.80 2.14 3.06
C GLN A 247 -21.11 1.05 4.10
N GLY A 248 -21.39 1.44 5.35
CA GLY A 248 -21.80 0.51 6.40
C GLY A 248 -20.67 -0.35 6.98
N ILE A 249 -19.42 -0.06 6.65
CA ILE A 249 -18.25 -0.72 7.25
C ILE A 249 -17.74 0.16 8.38
N GLN A 250 -17.56 -0.41 9.59
CA GLN A 250 -16.85 0.29 10.66
C GLN A 250 -15.39 0.43 10.26
N GLU A 251 -15.01 1.61 9.84
CA GLU A 251 -13.66 1.92 9.41
C GLU A 251 -12.70 2.04 10.58
N PHE A 252 -11.52 1.43 10.44
CA PHE A 252 -10.38 1.69 11.31
C PHE A 252 -9.10 1.90 10.50
N VAL A 253 -8.44 3.04 10.71
CA VAL A 253 -7.16 3.36 10.07
C VAL A 253 -6.10 3.69 11.13
N ASP A 254 -4.99 2.96 11.09
CA ASP A 254 -3.77 3.29 11.83
C ASP A 254 -2.77 3.96 10.87
N TYR A 255 -2.63 5.29 11.00
CA TYR A 255 -1.86 6.16 10.11
C TYR A 255 -0.66 6.74 10.86
N THR A 256 0.51 6.12 10.67
CA THR A 256 1.69 6.34 11.51
C THR A 256 2.94 6.59 10.67
N ASN A 257 3.80 7.53 11.07
CA ASN A 257 5.10 7.80 10.45
C ASN A 257 5.07 8.16 8.95
N ASN A 258 3.97 8.73 8.45
CA ASN A 258 3.91 9.23 7.08
C ASN A 258 4.43 10.67 6.98
N VAL A 259 4.84 11.06 5.79
CA VAL A 259 5.27 12.42 5.46
C VAL A 259 4.30 13.04 4.49
N ILE A 260 3.79 14.23 4.82
CA ILE A 260 2.89 15.00 3.97
C ILE A 260 3.59 16.32 3.61
N TYR A 261 3.81 16.55 2.33
CA TYR A 261 4.51 17.72 1.82
C TYR A 261 3.71 18.46 0.78
N ASN A 262 3.72 19.80 0.90
CA ASN A 262 3.21 20.75 -0.11
C ASN A 262 1.78 20.44 -0.59
N TRP A 263 0.88 20.14 0.36
CA TRP A 263 -0.57 20.04 0.06
C TRP A 263 -1.14 21.40 -0.30
N GLY A 264 -2.18 21.45 -1.13
CA GLY A 264 -2.84 22.70 -1.50
C GLY A 264 -3.87 23.14 -0.46
N GLY A 265 -5.10 22.65 -0.60
CA GLY A 265 -6.25 23.03 0.22
C GLY A 265 -6.49 22.14 1.43
N ASN A 266 -6.18 20.85 1.35
CA ASN A 266 -6.47 19.92 2.43
C ASN A 266 -5.42 18.79 2.53
N ASN A 267 -5.17 18.36 3.75
CA ASN A 267 -4.34 17.20 4.05
C ASN A 267 -5.22 16.00 4.47
N ILE A 268 -5.10 15.49 5.70
CA ILE A 268 -5.94 14.42 6.22
C ILE A 268 -7.32 14.96 6.58
N TYR A 269 -8.40 14.34 6.07
CA TYR A 269 -9.75 14.81 6.36
C TYR A 269 -10.85 13.76 6.21
N ALA A 270 -12.09 14.16 6.48
CA ALA A 270 -13.32 13.35 6.42
C ALA A 270 -13.41 12.31 7.54
N GLY A 271 -13.48 11.01 7.26
CA GLY A 271 -13.48 9.97 8.28
C GLY A 271 -14.76 9.93 9.13
N GLU A 272 -15.91 10.06 8.50
CA GLU A 272 -17.22 10.08 9.16
C GLU A 272 -17.48 8.77 9.89
N GLY A 273 -17.69 8.83 11.22
CA GLY A 273 -18.02 7.66 12.07
C GLY A 273 -16.90 6.64 12.28
N GLY A 274 -15.73 6.80 11.66
CA GLY A 274 -14.63 5.85 11.74
C GLY A 274 -13.76 5.99 13.00
N TYR A 275 -12.74 5.15 13.11
CA TYR A 275 -11.73 5.14 14.18
C TYR A 275 -10.33 5.39 13.59
N TYR A 276 -9.57 6.31 14.18
CA TYR A 276 -8.31 6.77 13.59
C TYR A 276 -7.22 6.95 14.63
N ASN A 277 -6.06 6.36 14.39
CA ASN A 277 -4.80 6.73 15.02
C ASN A 277 -3.99 7.56 14.02
N ILE A 278 -3.65 8.79 14.37
CA ILE A 278 -2.82 9.68 13.56
C ILE A 278 -1.58 10.02 14.38
N THR A 279 -0.53 9.23 14.20
CA THR A 279 0.59 9.26 15.15
C THR A 279 1.95 9.43 14.44
N ASN A 280 2.78 10.28 15.02
CA ASN A 280 4.18 10.46 14.60
C ASN A 280 4.36 10.75 13.10
N ASN A 281 3.41 11.46 12.46
CA ASN A 281 3.53 11.89 11.08
C ASN A 281 4.24 13.25 11.00
N TYR A 282 4.89 13.52 9.87
CA TYR A 282 5.57 14.79 9.62
C TYR A 282 4.86 15.58 8.53
N PHE A 283 4.41 16.79 8.88
CA PHE A 283 3.72 17.72 7.98
C PHE A 283 4.65 18.88 7.63
N LYS A 284 5.06 18.98 6.37
CA LYS A 284 5.93 20.05 5.86
C LYS A 284 5.20 20.82 4.78
N TYR A 285 4.77 22.05 5.08
CA TYR A 285 4.16 22.90 4.06
C TYR A 285 5.19 23.27 2.96
N GLY A 286 4.69 23.53 1.76
CA GLY A 286 5.51 23.92 0.62
C GLY A 286 4.94 25.16 -0.09
N PRO A 287 5.50 25.49 -1.28
CA PRO A 287 5.09 26.70 -2.02
C PRO A 287 3.60 26.76 -2.38
N SER A 288 2.97 25.59 -2.64
CA SER A 288 1.54 25.53 -3.01
C SER A 288 0.60 25.45 -1.82
N THR A 289 1.10 25.27 -0.59
CA THR A 289 0.23 25.11 0.58
C THR A 289 -0.46 26.42 0.95
N ASN A 290 -1.79 26.41 0.97
CA ASN A 290 -2.58 27.58 1.38
C ASN A 290 -2.24 28.01 2.82
N LYS A 291 -2.05 29.30 3.04
CA LYS A 291 -1.57 29.84 4.31
C LYS A 291 -2.44 29.45 5.51
N ASN A 292 -3.75 29.39 5.33
CA ASN A 292 -4.74 29.10 6.39
C ASN A 292 -4.79 27.62 6.81
N VAL A 293 -4.09 26.71 6.11
CA VAL A 293 -4.06 25.28 6.43
C VAL A 293 -2.67 24.75 6.74
N ARG A 294 -1.64 25.59 6.81
CA ARG A 294 -0.25 25.19 7.02
C ARG A 294 0.00 24.44 8.34
N SER A 295 -0.76 24.83 9.38
CA SER A 295 -0.63 24.23 10.72
C SER A 295 -1.67 23.16 11.02
N ARG A 296 -2.52 22.79 10.05
CA ARG A 296 -3.56 21.79 10.24
C ARG A 296 -3.00 20.38 10.08
N ILE A 297 -3.27 19.49 11.05
CA ILE A 297 -2.95 18.06 11.01
C ILE A 297 -4.13 17.30 10.38
N VAL A 298 -5.33 17.45 10.95
CA VAL A 298 -6.54 16.74 10.50
C VAL A 298 -7.75 17.67 10.44
N ASN A 299 -8.68 17.34 9.53
CA ASN A 299 -9.95 18.01 9.38
C ASN A 299 -11.10 16.99 9.43
N PRO A 300 -11.46 16.49 10.63
CA PRO A 300 -12.54 15.51 10.81
C PRO A 300 -13.85 15.99 10.22
N GLY A 301 -14.54 15.11 9.48
CA GLY A 301 -15.82 15.40 8.85
C GLY A 301 -17.00 14.64 9.44
N LYS A 302 -18.21 15.09 9.11
CA LYS A 302 -19.49 14.41 9.35
C LYS A 302 -20.38 14.58 8.12
N THR A 303 -21.38 13.71 7.98
CA THR A 303 -22.51 13.92 7.05
C THR A 303 -23.78 14.22 7.83
N GLU A 304 -24.89 14.40 7.15
CA GLU A 304 -26.21 14.54 7.78
C GLU A 304 -26.59 13.33 8.63
N THR A 305 -26.17 12.14 8.22
CA THR A 305 -26.57 10.86 8.83
C THR A 305 -25.45 10.18 9.62
N ILE A 306 -24.19 10.54 9.41
CA ILE A 306 -23.02 9.93 10.06
C ILE A 306 -22.25 11.02 10.80
N GLY A 307 -22.14 10.88 12.11
CA GLY A 307 -21.42 11.80 12.98
C GLY A 307 -19.89 11.77 12.75
N PHE A 308 -19.18 12.57 13.53
CA PHE A 308 -17.72 12.57 13.56
C PHE A 308 -17.17 11.21 14.03
N GLY A 309 -16.07 10.78 13.43
CA GLY A 309 -15.30 9.64 13.89
C GLY A 309 -14.57 9.88 15.22
N LYS A 310 -13.83 8.89 15.69
CA LYS A 310 -13.00 8.94 16.90
C LYS A 310 -11.52 8.99 16.53
N TRP A 311 -10.84 10.04 16.95
CA TRP A 311 -9.50 10.40 16.51
C TRP A 311 -8.52 10.43 17.68
N TYR A 312 -7.50 9.59 17.65
CA TYR A 312 -6.31 9.74 18.46
C TYR A 312 -5.24 10.45 17.63
N VAL A 313 -4.79 11.62 18.06
CA VAL A 313 -3.85 12.48 17.30
C VAL A 313 -2.71 12.86 18.22
N ASN A 314 -1.53 12.26 18.03
CA ASN A 314 -0.41 12.47 18.94
C ASN A 314 0.96 12.27 18.28
N GLY A 315 1.97 12.98 18.78
CA GLY A 315 3.35 12.85 18.32
C GLY A 315 3.62 13.37 16.90
N ASN A 316 2.63 14.01 16.25
CA ASN A 316 2.80 14.56 14.93
C ASN A 316 3.59 15.87 14.99
N VAL A 317 4.50 16.06 14.04
CA VAL A 317 5.29 17.28 13.86
C VAL A 317 4.74 18.07 12.68
N VAL A 318 4.47 19.34 12.91
CA VAL A 318 4.12 20.31 11.87
C VAL A 318 5.27 21.30 11.75
N ASP A 319 5.96 21.26 10.63
CA ASP A 319 7.14 22.06 10.36
C ASP A 319 6.83 23.57 10.51
N GLU A 320 7.72 24.28 11.22
CA GLU A 320 7.58 25.69 11.59
C GLU A 320 6.35 26.05 12.47
N ALA A 321 5.55 25.07 12.92
CA ALA A 321 4.44 25.25 13.85
C ALA A 321 4.72 24.54 15.19
N LYS A 322 5.68 25.08 15.97
CA LYS A 322 6.17 24.45 17.20
C LYS A 322 5.08 24.21 18.23
N ASP A 323 4.11 25.13 18.36
CA ASP A 323 3.03 24.99 19.32
C ASP A 323 2.09 23.82 18.94
N VAL A 324 1.81 23.65 17.64
CA VAL A 324 1.01 22.54 17.12
C VAL A 324 1.75 21.22 17.29
N SER A 325 3.06 21.18 17.01
CA SER A 325 3.90 20.00 17.22
C SER A 325 3.95 19.59 18.69
N LYS A 326 4.00 20.55 19.61
CA LYS A 326 3.98 20.30 21.07
C LYS A 326 2.59 19.87 21.57
N ASN A 327 1.53 20.38 20.96
CA ASN A 327 0.13 20.10 21.33
C ASN A 327 -0.70 19.89 20.06
N ASN A 328 -0.82 18.63 19.62
CA ASN A 328 -1.52 18.30 18.37
C ASN A 328 -3.01 18.67 18.37
N TRP A 329 -3.62 18.90 19.54
CA TRP A 329 -4.99 19.43 19.64
C TRP A 329 -5.16 20.70 18.80
N LEU A 330 -4.16 21.59 18.78
CA LEU A 330 -4.19 22.84 18.03
C LEU A 330 -4.22 22.64 16.50
N GLY A 331 -3.76 21.49 16.02
CA GLY A 331 -3.77 21.11 14.60
C GLY A 331 -5.06 20.42 14.14
N ILE A 332 -6.02 20.20 15.04
CA ILE A 332 -7.30 19.57 14.72
C ILE A 332 -8.33 20.66 14.45
N VAL A 333 -8.82 20.75 13.22
CA VAL A 333 -9.82 21.72 12.77
C VAL A 333 -11.04 20.95 12.28
N MET A 334 -12.16 21.08 12.99
CA MET A 334 -13.40 20.35 12.63
C MET A 334 -13.95 20.86 11.29
N GLY A 335 -14.32 19.93 10.43
CA GLY A 335 -14.99 20.20 9.16
C GLY A 335 -16.51 20.22 9.28
N ASN A 336 -17.21 20.48 8.17
CA ASN A 336 -18.66 20.40 8.05
C ASN A 336 -19.43 21.11 9.18
N GLY A 337 -18.96 22.31 9.58
CA GLY A 337 -19.59 23.11 10.64
C GLY A 337 -19.46 22.55 12.05
N GLY A 338 -18.48 21.66 12.29
CA GLY A 338 -18.19 21.13 13.62
C GLY A 338 -17.69 22.20 14.59
N THR A 339 -18.07 22.03 15.86
CA THR A 339 -17.80 22.94 16.97
C THR A 339 -16.65 22.45 17.86
N GLU A 340 -16.22 23.26 18.84
CA GLU A 340 -15.27 22.82 19.87
C GLU A 340 -15.85 21.70 20.76
N GLU A 341 -17.16 21.63 20.93
CA GLU A 341 -17.82 20.52 21.64
C GLU A 341 -17.76 19.23 20.82
N ASP A 342 -18.02 19.31 19.51
CA ASP A 342 -17.81 18.18 18.58
C ASP A 342 -16.36 17.69 18.62
N LYS A 343 -15.39 18.60 18.71
CA LYS A 343 -13.97 18.27 18.81
C LYS A 343 -13.66 17.50 20.09
N LYS A 344 -14.16 17.95 21.24
CA LYS A 344 -14.02 17.22 22.52
C LYS A 344 -14.64 15.83 22.45
N TYR A 345 -15.74 15.67 21.74
CA TYR A 345 -16.37 14.37 21.51
C TYR A 345 -15.55 13.48 20.58
N ALA A 346 -15.00 14.03 19.50
CA ALA A 346 -14.31 13.27 18.45
C ALA A 346 -12.88 12.87 18.83
N VAL A 347 -12.17 13.70 19.60
CA VAL A 347 -10.77 13.43 19.97
C VAL A 347 -10.72 12.60 21.25
N ILE A 348 -9.90 11.56 21.24
CA ILE A 348 -9.73 10.62 22.34
C ILE A 348 -8.30 10.64 22.88
N ASP A 349 -8.14 10.27 24.17
CA ASP A 349 -6.86 10.35 24.90
C ASP A 349 -5.99 9.10 24.74
N LYS A 350 -6.55 8.01 24.23
CA LYS A 350 -5.84 6.73 24.08
C LYS A 350 -6.00 6.21 22.65
N PRO A 351 -4.95 5.63 22.07
CA PRO A 351 -5.06 5.04 20.74
C PRO A 351 -6.02 3.86 20.72
N HIS A 352 -6.66 3.67 19.58
CA HIS A 352 -7.32 2.40 19.27
C HIS A 352 -6.28 1.29 19.15
N THR A 353 -6.62 0.09 19.61
CA THR A 353 -5.74 -1.08 19.50
C THR A 353 -5.52 -1.44 18.02
N ALA A 354 -4.28 -1.45 17.60
CA ALA A 354 -3.85 -1.77 16.23
C ALA A 354 -2.84 -2.92 16.21
N GLU A 355 -2.55 -3.44 15.02
CA GLU A 355 -1.45 -4.37 14.81
C GLU A 355 -0.11 -3.67 15.08
N PRO A 356 0.83 -4.28 15.81
CA PRO A 356 2.12 -3.68 16.07
C PRO A 356 2.90 -3.35 14.79
N MET A 357 3.49 -2.16 14.77
CA MET A 357 4.41 -1.69 13.74
C MET A 357 5.66 -1.10 14.39
N ASN A 358 6.79 -1.11 13.68
CA ASN A 358 8.01 -0.43 14.13
C ASN A 358 7.83 1.08 13.96
N THR A 359 7.52 1.76 15.04
CA THR A 359 7.26 3.20 15.03
C THR A 359 8.52 3.99 15.34
N GLN A 360 8.65 5.17 14.72
CA GLN A 360 9.72 6.14 14.90
C GLN A 360 9.14 7.45 15.44
N THR A 361 10.01 8.37 15.90
CA THR A 361 9.58 9.77 16.05
C THR A 361 9.26 10.34 14.66
N ALA A 362 8.44 11.39 14.59
CA ALA A 362 8.07 12.01 13.31
C ALA A 362 9.29 12.50 12.52
N GLU A 363 10.32 13.04 13.20
CA GLU A 363 11.56 13.50 12.59
C GLU A 363 12.40 12.34 12.05
N ALA A 364 12.52 11.24 12.78
CA ALA A 364 13.23 10.05 12.31
C ALA A 364 12.49 9.41 11.13
N ALA A 365 11.15 9.38 11.17
CA ALA A 365 10.33 8.91 10.07
C ALA A 365 10.48 9.78 8.81
N PHE A 366 10.59 11.11 8.97
CA PHE A 366 10.84 12.02 7.86
C PHE A 366 12.09 11.61 7.08
N GLU A 367 13.22 11.43 7.77
CA GLU A 367 14.47 11.00 7.14
C GLU A 367 14.37 9.60 6.52
N SER A 368 13.73 8.65 7.22
CA SER A 368 13.54 7.29 6.72
C SER A 368 12.69 7.26 5.45
N VAL A 369 11.58 7.99 5.42
CA VAL A 369 10.67 8.09 4.27
C VAL A 369 11.39 8.69 3.07
N LEU A 370 12.14 9.77 3.23
CA LEU A 370 12.88 10.38 2.13
C LEU A 370 13.96 9.46 1.56
N ASN A 371 14.52 8.58 2.38
CA ASN A 371 15.53 7.64 1.94
C ASN A 371 14.95 6.39 1.28
N HIS A 372 13.78 5.89 1.72
CA HIS A 372 13.31 4.55 1.38
C HIS A 372 11.95 4.49 0.66
N ALA A 373 11.08 5.51 0.74
CA ALA A 373 9.77 5.44 0.11
C ALA A 373 9.83 5.39 -1.43
N GLY A 374 8.77 4.88 -2.05
CA GLY A 374 8.63 4.71 -3.50
C GLY A 374 9.32 3.46 -4.03
N ALA A 375 9.43 3.34 -5.35
CA ALA A 375 10.17 2.27 -6.02
C ALA A 375 11.69 2.47 -5.82
N SER A 376 12.12 2.50 -4.56
CA SER A 376 13.43 2.95 -4.09
C SER A 376 14.54 1.92 -4.28
N TYR A 377 14.23 0.67 -4.66
CA TYR A 377 15.26 -0.29 -5.07
C TYR A 377 16.13 0.28 -6.20
N LYS A 378 15.48 0.98 -7.14
CA LYS A 378 16.13 1.83 -8.14
C LYS A 378 15.24 3.04 -8.41
N ARG A 379 15.49 4.17 -7.75
CA ARG A 379 14.75 5.41 -8.02
C ARG A 379 15.04 5.93 -9.42
N ASP A 380 14.02 6.46 -10.07
CA ASP A 380 14.18 7.22 -11.30
C ASP A 380 14.26 8.73 -11.01
N THR A 381 14.54 9.50 -12.04
CA THR A 381 14.77 10.95 -11.93
C THR A 381 13.54 11.72 -11.43
N LEU A 382 12.33 11.19 -11.63
CA LEU A 382 11.11 11.82 -11.11
C LEU A 382 10.98 11.62 -9.59
N ASP A 383 11.12 10.39 -9.10
CA ASP A 383 11.07 10.11 -7.66
C ASP A 383 12.21 10.81 -6.91
N GLU A 384 13.42 10.89 -7.52
CA GLU A 384 14.55 11.67 -6.97
C GLU A 384 14.21 13.16 -6.87
N ARG A 385 13.57 13.73 -7.91
CA ARG A 385 13.13 15.12 -7.89
C ARG A 385 12.09 15.37 -6.82
N ILE A 386 11.09 14.50 -6.67
CA ILE A 386 10.07 14.62 -5.62
C ILE A 386 10.73 14.65 -4.23
N VAL A 387 11.64 13.72 -3.96
CA VAL A 387 12.39 13.70 -2.69
C VAL A 387 13.22 14.97 -2.48
N ASN A 388 13.86 15.48 -3.52
CA ASN A 388 14.63 16.72 -3.46
C ASN A 388 13.71 17.95 -3.24
N ASP A 389 12.53 17.98 -3.85
CA ASP A 389 11.53 19.03 -3.60
C ASP A 389 11.13 19.05 -2.12
N VAL A 390 10.90 17.88 -1.51
CA VAL A 390 10.60 17.79 -0.08
C VAL A 390 11.76 18.33 0.78
N LYS A 391 13.00 17.91 0.49
CA LYS A 391 14.20 18.35 1.23
C LYS A 391 14.36 19.87 1.18
N ASN A 392 14.25 20.45 -0.01
CA ASN A 392 14.57 21.84 -0.28
C ASN A 392 13.37 22.81 -0.19
N ARG A 393 12.18 22.34 0.13
CA ARG A 393 10.91 23.11 0.14
C ARG A 393 10.66 23.77 -1.22
N THR A 394 10.79 22.98 -2.30
CA THR A 394 10.57 23.42 -3.68
C THR A 394 9.44 22.65 -4.34
N GLY A 395 9.23 22.88 -5.64
CA GLY A 395 8.17 22.23 -6.41
C GLY A 395 6.78 22.84 -6.18
N PHE A 396 5.81 22.40 -6.93
CA PHE A 396 4.44 22.92 -6.92
C PHE A 396 3.44 21.86 -7.39
N ILE A 397 2.16 22.10 -7.14
CA ILE A 397 1.04 21.32 -7.68
C ILE A 397 0.97 21.56 -9.19
N ILE A 398 0.87 20.51 -9.98
CA ILE A 398 0.95 20.54 -11.44
C ILE A 398 -0.39 20.25 -12.11
N ASP A 399 -0.56 20.73 -13.33
CA ASP A 399 -1.78 20.53 -14.14
C ASP A 399 -1.59 19.43 -15.21
N VAL A 400 -0.36 19.28 -15.72
CA VAL A 400 -0.01 18.32 -16.75
C VAL A 400 1.29 17.61 -16.37
N GLN A 401 1.43 16.33 -16.69
CA GLN A 401 2.63 15.53 -16.44
C GLN A 401 3.89 16.25 -16.94
N GLY A 402 4.98 16.14 -16.18
CA GLY A 402 6.25 16.80 -16.52
C GLY A 402 6.26 18.30 -16.29
N ARG A 403 5.24 18.85 -15.58
CA ARG A 403 5.11 20.29 -15.27
C ARG A 403 4.86 21.16 -16.50
N TYR A 404 4.31 20.58 -17.56
CA TYR A 404 3.87 21.35 -18.72
C TYR A 404 2.62 22.19 -18.37
N PRO A 405 2.41 23.35 -19.03
CA PRO A 405 1.21 24.14 -18.86
C PRO A 405 -0.05 23.37 -19.26
N HIS A 406 -1.18 23.71 -18.65
CA HIS A 406 -2.48 23.22 -19.10
C HIS A 406 -2.69 23.48 -20.59
N HIS A 407 -3.40 22.59 -21.28
CA HIS A 407 -3.56 22.56 -22.74
C HIS A 407 -2.31 22.26 -23.58
N SER A 408 -1.14 21.93 -22.98
CA SER A 408 -0.01 21.45 -23.77
C SER A 408 -0.40 20.20 -24.57
N PRO A 409 -0.16 20.11 -25.88
CA PRO A 409 -0.41 18.90 -26.66
C PRO A 409 0.30 17.68 -26.04
N PHE A 410 -0.37 16.53 -26.05
CA PHE A 410 0.21 15.33 -25.42
C PHE A 410 1.60 14.97 -26.01
N GLU A 411 1.76 15.15 -27.31
CA GLU A 411 3.01 14.85 -28.03
C GLU A 411 4.20 15.64 -27.52
N MET A 412 3.97 16.81 -26.90
CA MET A 412 5.02 17.60 -26.23
C MET A 412 5.39 17.01 -24.85
N THR A 413 4.52 16.23 -24.26
CA THR A 413 4.64 15.72 -22.87
C THR A 413 5.18 14.29 -22.79
N VAL A 414 5.38 13.61 -23.92
CA VAL A 414 5.81 12.20 -23.98
C VAL A 414 7.15 11.94 -23.26
N ASN A 415 8.03 12.92 -23.22
CA ASN A 415 9.30 12.84 -22.52
C ASN A 415 9.20 13.14 -21.02
N ALA A 416 8.00 13.37 -20.48
CA ALA A 416 7.79 13.52 -19.04
C ALA A 416 8.06 12.21 -18.29
N TRP A 417 7.75 11.06 -18.89
CA TRP A 417 8.10 9.76 -18.33
C TRP A 417 9.62 9.55 -18.39
N PRO A 418 10.27 9.31 -17.24
CA PRO A 418 11.69 8.98 -17.23
C PRO A 418 11.98 7.75 -18.10
N THR A 419 13.04 7.82 -18.88
CA THR A 419 13.54 6.66 -19.63
C THR A 419 14.08 5.63 -18.62
N LEU A 420 13.48 4.47 -18.56
CA LEU A 420 13.89 3.35 -17.72
C LEU A 420 14.72 2.37 -18.59
N LYS A 421 16.01 2.28 -18.30
CA LYS A 421 16.92 1.39 -19.04
C LYS A 421 16.74 -0.05 -18.56
N SER A 422 16.55 -0.98 -19.52
CA SER A 422 16.61 -2.41 -19.27
C SER A 422 18.05 -2.90 -19.40
N LEU A 423 18.49 -3.72 -18.46
CA LEU A 423 19.68 -4.54 -18.57
C LEU A 423 19.30 -5.94 -19.08
N PRO A 424 20.25 -6.74 -19.59
CA PRO A 424 20.00 -8.15 -19.84
C PRO A 424 19.52 -8.84 -18.56
N ALA A 425 18.46 -9.61 -18.65
CA ALA A 425 18.00 -10.45 -17.54
C ALA A 425 19.07 -11.52 -17.23
N PRO A 426 19.26 -11.90 -15.98
CA PRO A 426 20.06 -13.07 -15.63
C PRO A 426 19.55 -14.33 -16.33
N ALA A 427 20.45 -15.29 -16.60
CA ALA A 427 20.04 -16.60 -17.14
C ALA A 427 19.12 -17.34 -16.16
N ASP A 428 18.04 -17.90 -16.68
CA ASP A 428 17.01 -18.67 -15.99
C ASP A 428 16.55 -19.76 -16.95
N ALA A 429 17.20 -20.95 -16.89
CA ALA A 429 17.09 -21.97 -17.91
C ALA A 429 15.76 -22.73 -17.89
N ASP A 430 15.20 -22.96 -16.71
CA ASP A 430 13.93 -23.67 -16.51
C ASP A 430 12.71 -22.71 -16.39
N LYS A 431 12.96 -21.39 -16.35
CA LYS A 431 11.94 -20.32 -16.34
C LYS A 431 11.04 -20.33 -15.11
N ASP A 432 11.64 -20.56 -13.96
CA ASP A 432 10.97 -20.54 -12.68
C ASP A 432 11.05 -19.20 -11.95
N GLY A 433 11.77 -18.21 -12.54
CA GLY A 433 11.94 -16.84 -12.03
C GLY A 433 13.12 -16.67 -11.09
N MET A 434 13.92 -17.70 -10.84
CA MET A 434 15.18 -17.63 -10.12
C MET A 434 16.36 -17.74 -11.10
N PRO A 435 17.42 -16.93 -10.95
CA PRO A 435 18.60 -17.05 -11.82
C PRO A 435 19.40 -18.32 -11.57
N ASP A 436 19.85 -19.01 -12.64
CA ASP A 436 20.68 -20.22 -12.59
C ASP A 436 21.86 -20.13 -11.59
N ASP A 437 22.56 -18.99 -11.56
CA ASP A 437 23.72 -18.80 -10.69
C ASP A 437 23.30 -18.61 -9.23
N TRP A 438 22.14 -18.00 -8.98
CA TRP A 438 21.62 -17.90 -7.62
C TRP A 438 21.17 -19.26 -7.10
N GLU A 439 20.53 -20.08 -7.93
CA GLU A 439 20.11 -21.45 -7.59
C GLU A 439 21.30 -22.34 -7.26
N LYS A 440 22.30 -22.40 -8.16
CA LYS A 440 23.55 -23.14 -7.92
C LYS A 440 24.20 -22.76 -6.60
N LYS A 441 24.29 -21.44 -6.33
CA LYS A 441 24.86 -20.92 -5.08
C LYS A 441 24.08 -21.36 -3.83
N ASN A 442 22.76 -21.55 -3.95
CA ASN A 442 21.89 -21.95 -2.85
C ASN A 442 21.56 -23.44 -2.84
N GLY A 443 22.20 -24.24 -3.72
CA GLY A 443 22.02 -25.71 -3.78
C GLY A 443 20.67 -26.15 -4.35
N LEU A 444 20.06 -25.31 -5.20
CA LEU A 444 18.88 -25.64 -6.02
C LEU A 444 19.31 -26.17 -7.39
N ASN A 445 18.35 -26.59 -8.21
CA ASN A 445 18.62 -27.18 -9.52
C ASN A 445 18.11 -26.28 -10.67
N PRO A 446 18.97 -25.56 -11.41
CA PRO A 446 18.57 -24.66 -12.51
C PRO A 446 17.87 -25.33 -13.72
N ALA A 447 17.55 -26.60 -13.63
CA ALA A 447 16.81 -27.36 -14.64
C ALA A 447 15.50 -27.96 -14.09
N ASP A 448 15.07 -27.54 -12.90
CA ASP A 448 13.88 -28.06 -12.22
C ASP A 448 12.96 -26.93 -11.75
N ALA A 449 12.15 -26.40 -12.64
CA ALA A 449 11.21 -25.32 -12.35
C ALA A 449 10.20 -25.63 -11.21
N THR A 450 10.14 -26.86 -10.71
CA THR A 450 9.24 -27.22 -9.63
C THR A 450 9.79 -26.85 -8.25
N ASP A 451 11.07 -26.64 -8.14
CA ASP A 451 11.70 -26.33 -6.85
C ASP A 451 11.44 -24.90 -6.37
N ALA A 452 11.07 -23.95 -7.27
CA ALA A 452 10.65 -22.61 -6.92
C ALA A 452 9.55 -22.55 -5.86
N ALA A 453 8.57 -23.42 -5.93
CA ALA A 453 7.44 -23.50 -5.01
C ALA A 453 7.71 -24.32 -3.74
N THR A 454 8.93 -24.89 -3.60
CA THR A 454 9.29 -25.70 -2.41
C THR A 454 9.89 -24.85 -1.28
N TYR A 455 9.98 -25.42 -0.08
CA TYR A 455 10.47 -24.78 1.13
C TYR A 455 11.87 -25.25 1.55
N LYS A 456 12.75 -25.59 0.59
CA LYS A 456 14.08 -26.13 0.87
C LYS A 456 14.99 -25.14 1.61
N LEU A 457 14.92 -23.85 1.27
CA LEU A 457 15.78 -22.82 1.83
C LEU A 457 15.20 -22.16 3.09
N SER A 458 13.90 -22.27 3.32
CA SER A 458 13.21 -21.64 4.44
C SER A 458 11.99 -22.44 4.85
N LYS A 459 11.66 -22.47 6.15
CA LYS A 459 10.40 -23.07 6.64
C LYS A 459 9.18 -22.19 6.40
N GLY A 460 9.36 -20.87 6.18
CA GLY A 460 8.27 -19.91 6.08
C GLY A 460 8.03 -19.34 4.68
N TYR A 461 9.01 -19.47 3.79
CA TYR A 461 8.98 -18.90 2.44
C TYR A 461 9.36 -19.95 1.42
N THR A 462 8.69 -19.96 0.28
CA THR A 462 9.11 -20.77 -0.88
C THR A 462 10.47 -20.30 -1.40
N ASN A 463 11.19 -21.15 -2.15
CA ASN A 463 12.52 -20.80 -2.63
C ASN A 463 12.53 -19.53 -3.47
N ILE A 464 11.52 -19.35 -4.34
CA ILE A 464 11.40 -18.09 -5.08
C ILE A 464 11.15 -16.88 -4.15
N GLU A 465 10.36 -17.00 -3.10
CA GLU A 465 10.19 -15.91 -2.12
C GLU A 465 11.50 -15.59 -1.39
N VAL A 466 12.32 -16.61 -1.09
CA VAL A 466 13.67 -16.41 -0.54
C VAL A 466 14.54 -15.63 -1.51
N TYR A 467 14.49 -15.99 -2.80
CA TYR A 467 15.18 -15.22 -3.86
C TYR A 467 14.71 -13.77 -3.89
N LEU A 468 13.39 -13.52 -4.00
CA LEU A 468 12.83 -12.17 -4.07
C LEU A 468 13.23 -11.30 -2.87
N ASN A 469 13.25 -11.90 -1.67
CA ASN A 469 13.65 -11.21 -0.45
C ASN A 469 15.17 -10.98 -0.37
N SER A 470 15.98 -11.81 -1.02
CA SER A 470 17.43 -11.67 -1.05
C SER A 470 17.92 -10.48 -1.88
N LEU A 471 17.10 -9.99 -2.84
CA LEU A 471 17.40 -8.83 -3.65
C LEU A 471 17.44 -7.51 -2.86
N LEU A 472 16.82 -7.49 -1.70
CA LEU A 472 16.56 -6.28 -0.90
C LEU A 472 17.42 -6.20 0.39
N LYS A 473 18.51 -6.96 0.46
CA LYS A 473 19.44 -7.02 1.61
C LYS A 473 20.61 -6.07 1.44
#